data_dbadf92b8de381f9055edb232f682e33
#
_entry.id   dbadf92b8de381f9055edb232f682e33
#
_cell.length_a   1.000
_cell.length_b   1.000
_cell.length_c   1.000
_cell.angle_alpha   90.00
_cell.angle_beta   90.00
_cell.angle_gamma   90.00
#
_symmetry.space_group_name_H-M   'P 1'
#
loop_
_entity.id
_entity.type
_entity.pdbx_description
1 polymer ?
#
loop_
_entity_poly.entity_id
_entity_poly.type
_entity_poly.pdbx_seq_one_letter_code
_entity_poly.pdbx_strand_id
1 'polypeptide(L)'
;IANRPDGAGGYLFSGQGAPQPQFVDMPAGQPTGPTLPLFPNAGVRYLGSGGTIDTQSSEPLPLTVDGNAAWMQAQSGNGYFETESGDRLAVPAVSPSTRAWIDKGSVTDPSALTTSSYSITFSGAGPTLAYSITPSGSGTAVVNASFVPGQAIQLDGMSFTISGTPSNTDQFTIRPSTPSLSVFDALDNAIGDLSTPSRTSQQVQQTVAYGVRDLDSSITRIQAVRAEVGEVMNRTDGVESRISASKLNAQTEKSNAEDLDMVAGVSEFQGQQAGYNAALQAYSMVQRMTLFQYLNM
;
A
#
# COMPACT_ATOMS: atom_id res chain seq x y z
N ILE A 1 3.57 16.76 -0.97
CA ILE A 1 2.77 15.84 -0.11
C ILE A 1 3.52 14.53 0.06
N ALA A 2 4.02 13.89 -1.01
CA ALA A 2 4.71 12.59 -0.95
C ALA A 2 5.95 12.59 -0.02
N ASN A 3 6.71 13.68 0.04
CA ASN A 3 7.83 13.88 0.98
C ASN A 3 7.41 14.67 2.23
N ARG A 4 6.22 14.42 2.78
CA ARG A 4 5.79 15.09 4.01
C ARG A 4 6.50 14.50 5.24
N PRO A 5 7.12 15.34 6.10
CA PRO A 5 7.71 14.90 7.36
C PRO A 5 6.65 14.27 8.29
N ASP A 6 7.05 13.30 9.10
CA ASP A 6 6.20 12.62 10.08
C ASP A 6 6.19 13.32 11.46
N GLY A 7 7.05 14.32 11.66
CA GLY A 7 7.21 15.04 12.93
C GLY A 7 8.17 14.36 13.91
N ALA A 8 8.62 13.14 13.63
CA ALA A 8 9.56 12.38 14.47
C ALA A 8 10.98 12.31 13.86
N GLY A 9 11.24 13.06 12.79
CA GLY A 9 12.53 13.11 12.10
C GLY A 9 12.61 12.23 10.85
N GLY A 10 11.51 11.62 10.45
CA GLY A 10 11.36 10.83 9.23
C GLY A 10 10.31 11.40 8.28
N TYR A 11 9.82 10.55 7.36
CA TYR A 11 8.82 10.88 6.35
C TYR A 11 7.66 9.89 6.37
N LEU A 12 6.43 10.39 6.19
CA LEU A 12 5.19 9.60 6.27
C LEU A 12 5.15 8.42 5.29
N PHE A 13 5.79 8.55 4.13
CA PHE A 13 5.78 7.56 3.05
C PHE A 13 7.14 6.91 2.84
N SER A 14 7.91 6.71 3.91
CA SER A 14 9.26 6.13 3.83
C SER A 14 9.30 4.61 3.98
N GLY A 15 8.21 3.96 4.37
CA GLY A 15 8.15 2.53 4.61
C GLY A 15 8.79 2.12 5.92
N GLN A 16 10.08 1.83 5.96
CA GLN A 16 10.82 1.45 7.17
C GLN A 16 11.40 2.64 7.95
N GLY A 17 10.97 3.87 7.64
CA GLY A 17 11.43 5.08 8.32
C GLY A 17 12.84 5.50 7.91
N ALA A 18 12.94 6.45 6.99
CA ALA A 18 14.22 7.00 6.57
C ALA A 18 14.28 8.50 6.85
N PRO A 19 15.46 9.03 7.23
CA PRO A 19 15.64 10.45 7.53
C PRO A 19 15.78 11.34 6.28
N GLN A 20 15.76 10.73 5.09
CA GLN A 20 15.90 11.42 3.79
C GLN A 20 14.57 11.40 3.02
N PRO A 21 14.28 12.42 2.18
CA PRO A 21 13.15 12.38 1.27
C PRO A 21 13.22 11.18 0.33
N GLN A 22 12.16 10.38 0.27
CA GLN A 22 12.17 9.13 -0.50
C GLN A 22 11.74 9.30 -1.95
N PHE A 23 11.00 10.35 -2.26
CA PHE A 23 10.63 10.67 -3.63
C PHE A 23 11.58 11.73 -4.17
N VAL A 24 12.35 11.34 -5.16
CA VAL A 24 13.39 12.18 -5.77
C VAL A 24 13.11 12.31 -7.25
N ASP A 25 13.10 13.54 -7.74
CA ASP A 25 13.03 13.83 -9.17
C ASP A 25 14.42 13.63 -9.79
N MET A 26 14.52 12.72 -10.72
CA MET A 26 15.78 12.33 -11.36
C MET A 26 15.77 12.67 -12.85
N PRO A 27 16.81 13.34 -13.35
CA PRO A 27 16.97 13.51 -14.78
C PRO A 27 17.26 12.16 -15.47
N ALA A 28 16.91 12.05 -16.76
CA ALA A 28 17.18 10.87 -17.55
C ALA A 28 18.66 10.48 -17.54
N GLY A 29 18.94 9.18 -17.48
CA GLY A 29 20.30 8.64 -17.53
C GLY A 29 21.08 8.73 -16.21
N GLN A 30 20.49 9.20 -15.13
CA GLN A 30 21.14 9.22 -13.81
C GLN A 30 21.06 7.84 -13.13
N PRO A 31 22.18 7.32 -12.58
CA PRO A 31 22.14 6.13 -11.74
C PRO A 31 21.55 6.47 -10.36
N THR A 32 20.78 5.58 -9.80
CA THR A 32 20.24 5.72 -8.43
C THR A 32 21.24 5.32 -7.35
N GLY A 33 22.43 4.86 -7.75
CA GLY A 33 23.52 4.45 -6.86
C GLY A 33 24.60 3.72 -7.66
N PRO A 34 25.73 3.39 -7.03
CA PRO A 34 26.89 2.79 -7.71
C PRO A 34 26.62 1.39 -8.29
N THR A 35 25.54 0.74 -7.89
CA THR A 35 25.17 -0.63 -8.34
C THR A 35 23.78 -0.72 -8.96
N LEU A 36 23.07 0.40 -9.13
CA LEU A 36 21.70 0.41 -9.63
C LEU A 36 21.66 0.69 -11.14
N PRO A 37 20.68 0.12 -11.88
CA PRO A 37 20.55 0.36 -13.29
C PRO A 37 20.26 1.83 -13.60
N LEU A 38 20.75 2.31 -14.75
CA LEU A 38 20.41 3.61 -15.29
C LEU A 38 18.91 3.68 -15.61
N PHE A 39 18.24 4.72 -15.17
CA PHE A 39 16.86 5.00 -15.59
C PHE A 39 16.87 5.67 -16.96
N PRO A 40 16.18 5.10 -17.95
CA PRO A 40 16.18 5.65 -19.30
C PRO A 40 15.44 6.98 -19.40
N ASN A 41 14.47 7.23 -18.52
CA ASN A 41 13.60 8.41 -18.54
C ASN A 41 13.77 9.26 -17.28
N ALA A 42 13.62 10.58 -17.43
CA ALA A 42 13.44 11.48 -16.29
C ALA A 42 12.14 11.16 -15.55
N GLY A 43 12.03 11.57 -14.30
CA GLY A 43 10.82 11.48 -13.50
C GLY A 43 11.08 11.18 -12.03
N VAL A 44 10.02 11.16 -11.25
CA VAL A 44 10.08 10.92 -9.82
C VAL A 44 10.34 9.43 -9.54
N ARG A 45 11.28 9.15 -8.64
CA ARG A 45 11.62 7.80 -8.19
C ARG A 45 11.45 7.68 -6.70
N TYR A 46 11.02 6.50 -6.28
CA TYR A 46 10.93 6.13 -4.88
C TYR A 46 12.20 5.38 -4.47
N LEU A 47 12.89 5.90 -3.45
CA LEU A 47 14.12 5.34 -2.91
C LEU A 47 13.93 4.73 -1.51
N GLY A 48 12.69 4.69 -1.02
CA GLY A 48 12.35 4.08 0.25
C GLY A 48 12.33 2.56 0.19
N SER A 49 12.16 1.96 1.35
CA SER A 49 12.02 0.51 1.51
C SER A 49 10.74 0.19 2.26
N GLY A 50 9.84 -0.53 1.62
CA GLY A 50 8.68 -1.09 2.31
C GLY A 50 9.10 -2.16 3.33
N GLY A 51 8.22 -2.47 4.27
CA GLY A 51 8.47 -3.52 5.24
C GLY A 51 7.76 -3.30 6.56
N THR A 52 7.92 -4.27 7.44
CA THR A 52 7.37 -4.29 8.79
C THR A 52 8.46 -4.51 9.81
N ILE A 53 8.23 -4.10 11.03
CA ILE A 53 9.04 -4.44 12.19
C ILE A 53 8.24 -5.39 13.08
N ASP A 54 8.92 -6.36 13.67
CA ASP A 54 8.32 -7.25 14.65
C ASP A 54 8.19 -6.52 15.99
N THR A 55 6.99 -6.53 16.53
CA THR A 55 6.73 -6.02 17.88
C THR A 55 7.04 -7.10 18.92
N GLN A 56 7.17 -6.72 20.17
CA GLN A 56 7.35 -7.68 21.29
C GLN A 56 6.21 -8.69 21.39
N SER A 57 5.05 -8.40 20.81
CA SER A 57 3.90 -9.32 20.73
C SER A 57 3.96 -10.24 19.50
N SER A 58 5.08 -10.30 18.77
CA SER A 58 5.29 -11.08 17.54
C SER A 58 4.32 -10.71 16.41
N GLU A 59 3.76 -9.51 16.45
CA GLU A 59 2.89 -9.00 15.41
C GLU A 59 3.66 -7.98 14.56
N PRO A 60 3.86 -8.23 13.25
CA PRO A 60 4.57 -7.33 12.38
C PRO A 60 3.71 -6.08 12.09
N LEU A 61 4.27 -4.91 12.34
CA LEU A 61 3.64 -3.62 12.04
C LEU A 61 4.55 -2.77 11.16
N PRO A 62 4.00 -2.03 10.18
CA PRO A 62 4.78 -1.05 9.42
C PRO A 62 5.10 0.16 10.30
N LEU A 63 6.30 0.72 10.15
CA LEU A 63 6.69 1.96 10.83
C LEU A 63 6.00 3.18 10.23
N THR A 64 5.97 3.23 8.90
CA THR A 64 5.31 4.28 8.12
C THR A 64 4.66 3.65 6.88
N VAL A 65 3.94 4.44 6.13
CA VAL A 65 3.30 3.98 4.89
C VAL A 65 4.36 3.70 3.82
N ASP A 66 4.21 2.60 3.09
CA ASP A 66 5.02 2.34 1.90
C ASP A 66 4.63 3.31 0.77
N GLY A 67 5.55 4.23 0.49
CA GLY A 67 5.35 5.23 -0.56
C GLY A 67 5.26 4.64 -1.96
N ASN A 68 5.98 3.55 -2.23
CA ASN A 68 5.88 2.87 -3.51
C ASN A 68 4.46 2.33 -3.74
N ALA A 69 3.93 1.62 -2.75
CA ALA A 69 2.57 1.09 -2.80
C ALA A 69 1.51 2.20 -2.92
N ALA A 70 1.73 3.35 -2.28
CA ALA A 70 0.76 4.44 -2.27
C ALA A 70 0.74 5.26 -3.57
N TRP A 71 1.92 5.58 -4.14
CA TRP A 71 2.06 6.58 -5.20
C TRP A 71 2.52 6.02 -6.55
N MET A 72 3.11 4.80 -6.57
CA MET A 72 3.76 4.24 -7.75
C MET A 72 3.10 2.95 -8.24
N GLN A 73 2.09 2.43 -7.53
CA GLN A 73 1.47 1.14 -7.82
C GLN A 73 -0.06 1.23 -7.92
N ALA A 74 -0.57 2.30 -8.52
CA ALA A 74 -1.96 2.32 -8.93
C ALA A 74 -2.20 1.37 -10.10
N GLN A 75 -3.43 0.86 -10.25
CA GLN A 75 -3.80 0.02 -11.38
C GLN A 75 -3.81 0.84 -12.66
N SER A 76 -3.21 0.34 -13.74
CA SER A 76 -3.28 0.97 -15.05
C SER A 76 -4.68 0.82 -15.66
N GLY A 77 -5.01 1.68 -16.61
CA GLY A 77 -6.29 1.61 -17.32
C GLY A 77 -7.50 1.88 -16.43
N ASN A 78 -8.55 1.11 -16.59
CA ASN A 78 -9.78 1.19 -15.78
C ASN A 78 -9.76 0.27 -14.55
N GLY A 79 -8.58 -0.31 -14.24
CA GLY A 79 -8.39 -1.26 -13.14
C GLY A 79 -8.52 -2.73 -13.53
N TYR A 80 -9.06 -3.03 -14.71
CA TYR A 80 -9.18 -4.38 -15.28
C TYR A 80 -8.38 -4.51 -16.56
N PHE A 81 -8.46 -3.54 -17.43
CA PHE A 81 -7.70 -3.45 -18.67
C PHE A 81 -7.33 -2.01 -19.00
N GLU A 82 -6.29 -1.86 -19.81
CA GLU A 82 -5.81 -0.58 -20.31
C GLU A 82 -6.02 -0.50 -21.82
N THR A 83 -6.60 0.61 -22.28
CA THR A 83 -6.70 0.95 -23.70
C THR A 83 -5.62 1.97 -24.06
N GLU A 84 -4.96 1.79 -25.19
CA GLU A 84 -3.89 2.66 -25.67
C GLU A 84 -4.08 2.99 -27.17
N SER A 85 -3.83 4.24 -27.55
CA SER A 85 -3.71 4.65 -28.94
C SER A 85 -2.26 4.45 -29.39
N GLY A 86 -2.06 3.63 -30.40
CA GLY A 86 -0.74 3.15 -30.79
C GLY A 86 -0.33 1.91 -29.98
N ASP A 87 0.96 1.66 -29.93
CA ASP A 87 1.58 0.62 -29.11
C ASP A 87 3.00 1.05 -28.69
N ARG A 88 3.12 1.59 -27.49
CA ARG A 88 4.42 2.04 -26.95
C ARG A 88 5.39 0.90 -26.63
N LEU A 89 4.89 -0.32 -26.45
CA LEU A 89 5.72 -1.49 -26.13
C LEU A 89 6.11 -2.31 -27.36
N ALA A 90 5.54 -2.02 -28.53
CA ALA A 90 5.96 -2.64 -29.78
C ALA A 90 7.39 -2.22 -30.18
N VAL A 91 8.06 -3.08 -30.94
CA VAL A 91 9.39 -2.79 -31.46
C VAL A 91 9.36 -2.94 -33.00
N PRO A 92 9.41 -1.80 -33.75
CA PRO A 92 9.40 -0.41 -33.30
C PRO A 92 8.05 -0.01 -32.67
N ALA A 93 8.08 0.99 -31.78
CA ALA A 93 6.86 1.53 -31.16
C ALA A 93 5.91 2.12 -32.21
N VAL A 94 4.61 1.89 -32.05
CA VAL A 94 3.57 2.43 -32.91
C VAL A 94 3.05 3.74 -32.32
N SER A 95 3.15 4.83 -33.07
CA SER A 95 2.71 6.14 -32.63
C SER A 95 1.20 6.24 -32.42
N PRO A 96 0.74 7.07 -31.47
CA PRO A 96 -0.69 7.34 -31.29
C PRO A 96 -1.35 7.91 -32.54
N SER A 97 -2.62 7.54 -32.78
CA SER A 97 -3.40 8.10 -33.88
C SER A 97 -3.55 9.63 -33.74
N THR A 98 -3.47 10.32 -34.86
CA THR A 98 -3.73 11.78 -34.95
C THR A 98 -5.17 12.11 -35.29
N ARG A 99 -6.01 11.10 -35.63
CA ARG A 99 -7.35 11.25 -36.21
C ARG A 99 -8.45 10.57 -35.42
N ALA A 100 -8.07 9.69 -34.50
CA ALA A 100 -9.00 8.93 -33.69
C ALA A 100 -8.48 8.78 -32.25
N TRP A 101 -9.36 8.49 -31.34
CA TRP A 101 -9.04 8.25 -29.95
C TRP A 101 -9.91 7.11 -29.38
N ILE A 102 -9.41 6.42 -28.37
CA ILE A 102 -10.11 5.33 -27.68
C ILE A 102 -10.41 5.75 -26.25
N ASP A 103 -11.59 5.39 -25.77
CA ASP A 103 -11.99 5.65 -24.38
C ASP A 103 -11.33 4.66 -23.40
N LYS A 104 -11.55 4.84 -22.08
CA LYS A 104 -11.04 3.94 -21.05
C LYS A 104 -11.70 2.58 -21.02
N GLY A 105 -12.81 2.43 -21.71
CA GLY A 105 -13.64 1.23 -21.68
C GLY A 105 -14.29 0.94 -20.33
N SER A 106 -15.11 -0.10 -20.33
CA SER A 106 -15.80 -0.64 -19.15
C SER A 106 -15.87 -2.16 -19.20
N VAL A 107 -15.99 -2.80 -18.06
CA VAL A 107 -16.24 -4.24 -17.95
C VAL A 107 -17.74 -4.49 -18.01
N THR A 108 -18.17 -5.33 -18.93
CA THR A 108 -19.58 -5.75 -19.09
C THR A 108 -19.82 -7.14 -18.52
N ASP A 109 -18.82 -8.02 -18.59
CA ASP A 109 -18.85 -9.36 -17.98
C ASP A 109 -17.49 -9.70 -17.37
N PRO A 110 -17.35 -9.60 -16.03
CA PRO A 110 -16.07 -9.91 -15.35
C PRO A 110 -15.62 -11.38 -15.52
N SER A 111 -16.56 -12.29 -15.77
CA SER A 111 -16.26 -13.72 -15.91
C SER A 111 -15.66 -14.08 -17.28
N ALA A 112 -15.87 -13.24 -18.27
CA ALA A 112 -15.35 -13.41 -19.63
C ALA A 112 -13.99 -12.71 -19.83
N LEU A 113 -13.49 -11.95 -18.85
CA LEU A 113 -12.21 -11.27 -18.98
C LEU A 113 -11.05 -12.25 -19.12
N THR A 114 -10.14 -11.95 -20.05
CA THR A 114 -8.94 -12.72 -20.31
C THR A 114 -7.69 -11.93 -19.91
N THR A 115 -6.57 -12.62 -19.76
CA THR A 115 -5.24 -12.01 -19.57
C THR A 115 -4.52 -11.70 -20.88
N SER A 116 -5.23 -11.83 -22.01
CA SER A 116 -4.66 -11.59 -23.34
C SER A 116 -4.56 -10.09 -23.63
N SER A 117 -3.52 -9.72 -24.36
CA SER A 117 -3.45 -8.39 -24.98
C SER A 117 -3.98 -8.47 -26.42
N TYR A 118 -4.56 -7.39 -26.89
CA TYR A 118 -5.15 -7.30 -28.21
C TYR A 118 -4.62 -6.11 -28.98
N SER A 119 -4.44 -6.30 -30.29
CA SER A 119 -4.14 -5.26 -31.26
C SER A 119 -5.36 -5.02 -32.14
N ILE A 120 -5.77 -3.79 -32.28
CA ILE A 120 -6.85 -3.34 -33.16
C ILE A 120 -6.24 -2.61 -34.31
N THR A 121 -6.41 -3.13 -35.51
CA THR A 121 -5.88 -2.56 -36.77
C THR A 121 -7.03 -2.25 -37.71
N PHE A 122 -6.81 -1.33 -38.63
CA PHE A 122 -7.82 -0.90 -39.59
C PHE A 122 -7.41 -1.27 -41.02
N SER A 123 -8.41 -1.51 -41.87
CA SER A 123 -8.24 -1.76 -43.29
C SER A 123 -9.36 -1.08 -44.12
N GLY A 124 -9.03 -0.70 -45.33
CA GLY A 124 -9.97 0.08 -46.17
C GLY A 124 -9.88 1.58 -45.95
N ALA A 125 -10.85 2.32 -46.45
CA ALA A 125 -10.95 3.76 -46.32
C ALA A 125 -12.40 4.25 -46.45
N GLY A 126 -12.71 5.39 -45.85
CA GLY A 126 -14.06 6.01 -45.93
C GLY A 126 -15.16 5.10 -45.44
N PRO A 127 -16.25 4.93 -46.19
CA PRO A 127 -17.38 4.15 -45.74
C PRO A 127 -17.14 2.62 -45.72
N THR A 128 -16.03 2.16 -46.29
CA THR A 128 -15.63 0.74 -46.29
C THR A 128 -14.53 0.44 -45.25
N LEU A 129 -14.28 1.36 -44.33
CA LEU A 129 -13.32 1.14 -43.26
C LEU A 129 -13.80 0.00 -42.36
N ALA A 130 -12.93 -0.99 -42.16
CA ALA A 130 -13.15 -2.12 -41.29
C ALA A 130 -12.04 -2.18 -40.25
N TYR A 131 -12.32 -2.83 -39.12
CA TYR A 131 -11.33 -3.11 -38.09
C TYR A 131 -11.19 -4.59 -37.85
N SER A 132 -10.00 -5.00 -37.40
CA SER A 132 -9.68 -6.36 -37.00
C SER A 132 -9.07 -6.32 -35.60
N ILE A 133 -9.49 -7.23 -34.73
CA ILE A 133 -8.93 -7.42 -33.39
C ILE A 133 -8.17 -8.74 -33.37
N THR A 134 -6.88 -8.66 -33.06
CA THR A 134 -5.99 -9.80 -33.04
C THR A 134 -5.36 -9.95 -31.65
N PRO A 135 -5.49 -11.12 -30.98
CA PRO A 135 -4.77 -11.39 -29.74
C PRO A 135 -3.25 -11.38 -29.97
N SER A 136 -2.51 -10.85 -29.04
CA SER A 136 -1.03 -10.86 -29.09
C SER A 136 -0.50 -12.29 -29.12
N GLY A 137 0.42 -12.55 -30.05
CA GLY A 137 0.97 -13.90 -30.26
C GLY A 137 0.10 -14.82 -31.14
N SER A 138 -1.10 -14.39 -31.53
CA SER A 138 -1.95 -15.09 -32.52
C SER A 138 -1.87 -14.36 -33.85
N GLY A 139 -1.65 -15.04 -34.94
CA GLY A 139 -1.74 -14.44 -36.27
C GLY A 139 -3.18 -14.30 -36.79
N THR A 140 -4.18 -14.74 -36.03
CA THR A 140 -5.59 -14.80 -36.47
C THR A 140 -6.43 -13.80 -35.71
N ALA A 141 -7.18 -12.95 -36.44
CA ALA A 141 -8.12 -12.01 -35.86
C ALA A 141 -9.34 -12.76 -35.28
N VAL A 142 -9.75 -12.37 -34.09
CA VAL A 142 -10.98 -12.90 -33.43
C VAL A 142 -12.21 -12.09 -33.77
N VAL A 143 -12.04 -10.83 -34.18
CA VAL A 143 -13.11 -9.94 -34.67
C VAL A 143 -12.70 -9.30 -35.99
N ASN A 144 -13.59 -9.26 -36.94
CA ASN A 144 -13.49 -8.48 -38.17
C ASN A 144 -14.85 -7.86 -38.45
N ALA A 145 -14.96 -6.54 -38.46
CA ALA A 145 -16.20 -5.85 -38.63
C ALA A 145 -16.04 -4.49 -39.31
N SER A 146 -17.12 -3.95 -39.88
CA SER A 146 -17.12 -2.57 -40.35
C SER A 146 -17.01 -1.59 -39.23
N PHE A 147 -16.17 -0.57 -39.41
CA PHE A 147 -15.96 0.44 -38.38
C PHE A 147 -17.04 1.54 -38.46
N VAL A 148 -17.66 1.82 -37.33
CA VAL A 148 -18.57 2.94 -37.14
C VAL A 148 -18.06 3.81 -36.00
N PRO A 149 -17.71 5.09 -36.25
CA PRO A 149 -17.21 5.98 -35.22
C PRO A 149 -18.16 6.10 -34.04
N GLY A 150 -17.65 5.95 -32.81
CA GLY A 150 -18.44 6.09 -31.59
C GLY A 150 -19.34 4.89 -31.26
N GLN A 151 -19.30 3.83 -32.03
CA GLN A 151 -20.00 2.58 -31.70
C GLN A 151 -19.21 1.77 -30.70
N ALA A 152 -19.88 1.24 -29.68
CA ALA A 152 -19.27 0.35 -28.69
C ALA A 152 -18.82 -0.96 -29.35
N ILE A 153 -17.60 -1.34 -29.10
CA ILE A 153 -16.96 -2.61 -29.48
C ILE A 153 -16.93 -3.49 -28.24
N GLN A 154 -17.47 -4.69 -28.36
CA GLN A 154 -17.46 -5.68 -27.28
C GLN A 154 -16.48 -6.80 -27.60
N LEU A 155 -15.67 -7.18 -26.61
CA LEU A 155 -14.66 -8.22 -26.72
C LEU A 155 -14.40 -8.83 -25.34
N ASP A 156 -14.59 -10.12 -25.18
CA ASP A 156 -14.22 -10.89 -23.97
C ASP A 156 -14.60 -10.18 -22.66
N GLY A 157 -15.87 -9.77 -22.55
CA GLY A 157 -16.40 -9.08 -21.36
C GLY A 157 -16.00 -7.61 -21.22
N MET A 158 -15.26 -7.06 -22.18
CA MET A 158 -14.88 -5.65 -22.27
C MET A 158 -15.78 -4.91 -23.26
N SER A 159 -16.05 -3.62 -23.00
CA SER A 159 -16.68 -2.71 -23.93
C SER A 159 -15.89 -1.41 -23.99
N PHE A 160 -15.54 -0.96 -25.18
CA PHE A 160 -14.80 0.27 -25.43
C PHE A 160 -15.25 0.92 -26.73
N THR A 161 -14.93 2.20 -26.91
CA THR A 161 -15.38 3.00 -28.05
C THR A 161 -14.19 3.67 -28.70
N ILE A 162 -14.10 3.59 -30.03
CA ILE A 162 -13.15 4.36 -30.84
C ILE A 162 -13.92 5.44 -31.56
N SER A 163 -13.48 6.69 -31.36
CA SER A 163 -14.09 7.89 -31.93
C SER A 163 -13.14 8.58 -32.90
N GLY A 164 -13.69 9.30 -33.86
CA GLY A 164 -12.90 9.97 -34.90
C GLY A 164 -12.88 9.19 -36.22
N THR A 165 -11.88 9.43 -37.03
CA THR A 165 -11.72 8.84 -38.37
C THR A 165 -10.35 8.16 -38.48
N PRO A 166 -10.19 6.97 -37.90
CA PRO A 166 -8.90 6.26 -37.99
C PRO A 166 -8.54 5.95 -39.44
N SER A 167 -7.25 5.84 -39.69
CA SER A 167 -6.68 5.41 -40.97
C SER A 167 -6.22 3.95 -40.89
N ASN A 168 -5.91 3.36 -42.04
CA ASN A 168 -5.37 2.01 -42.13
C ASN A 168 -3.97 1.83 -41.51
N THR A 169 -3.32 2.94 -41.12
CA THR A 169 -2.03 2.92 -40.40
C THR A 169 -2.18 3.06 -38.90
N ASP A 170 -3.40 3.38 -38.43
CA ASP A 170 -3.65 3.55 -37.01
C ASP A 170 -3.81 2.16 -36.33
N GLN A 171 -3.33 2.09 -35.11
CA GLN A 171 -3.45 0.93 -34.26
C GLN A 171 -3.89 1.36 -32.88
N PHE A 172 -4.73 0.54 -32.24
CA PHE A 172 -5.04 0.67 -30.82
C PHE A 172 -4.72 -0.65 -30.13
N THR A 173 -4.36 -0.56 -28.89
CA THR A 173 -3.96 -1.74 -28.11
C THR A 173 -4.78 -1.83 -26.84
N ILE A 174 -5.15 -3.05 -26.46
CA ILE A 174 -5.77 -3.36 -25.17
C ILE A 174 -4.86 -4.33 -24.45
N ARG A 175 -4.60 -4.05 -23.17
CA ARG A 175 -3.76 -4.89 -22.31
C ARG A 175 -4.44 -5.12 -20.97
N PRO A 176 -4.14 -6.22 -20.28
CA PRO A 176 -4.54 -6.38 -18.89
C PRO A 176 -4.00 -5.24 -18.02
N SER A 177 -4.77 -4.79 -17.04
CA SER A 177 -4.32 -3.83 -16.04
C SER A 177 -3.20 -4.39 -15.19
N THR A 178 -2.22 -3.56 -14.86
CA THR A 178 -1.10 -3.91 -13.97
C THR A 178 -0.93 -2.85 -12.88
N PRO A 179 -0.50 -3.23 -11.67
CA PRO A 179 -0.23 -2.28 -10.57
C PRO A 179 1.12 -1.57 -10.79
N SER A 180 1.23 -0.79 -11.84
CA SER A 180 2.48 -0.13 -12.28
C SER A 180 2.32 1.36 -12.59
N LEU A 181 1.14 1.93 -12.33
CA LEU A 181 0.86 3.33 -12.62
C LEU A 181 1.41 4.22 -11.52
N SER A 182 2.38 5.07 -11.89
CA SER A 182 2.88 6.17 -11.06
C SER A 182 2.03 7.42 -11.27
N VAL A 183 1.57 8.03 -10.18
CA VAL A 183 0.87 9.34 -10.21
C VAL A 183 1.74 10.41 -10.87
N PHE A 184 3.04 10.39 -10.59
CA PHE A 184 3.99 11.38 -11.11
C PHE A 184 4.18 11.22 -12.61
N ASP A 185 4.40 9.98 -13.07
CA ASP A 185 4.54 9.70 -14.50
C ASP A 185 3.25 10.01 -15.27
N ALA A 186 2.09 9.76 -14.68
CA ALA A 186 0.80 10.12 -15.27
C ALA A 186 0.66 11.63 -15.48
N LEU A 187 1.05 12.42 -14.47
CA LEU A 187 1.04 13.89 -14.55
C LEU A 187 2.08 14.41 -15.54
N ASP A 188 3.31 13.91 -15.49
CA ASP A 188 4.38 14.32 -16.37
C ASP A 188 4.06 14.02 -17.85
N ASN A 189 3.51 12.83 -18.12
CA ASN A 189 3.05 12.46 -19.45
C ASN A 189 1.91 13.37 -19.94
N ALA A 190 0.92 13.64 -19.08
CA ALA A 190 -0.18 14.54 -19.45
C ALA A 190 0.30 15.97 -19.72
N ILE A 191 1.19 16.50 -18.89
CA ILE A 191 1.77 17.84 -19.05
C ILE A 191 2.64 17.89 -20.32
N GLY A 192 3.53 16.91 -20.52
CA GLY A 192 4.39 16.80 -21.68
C GLY A 192 3.59 16.75 -22.98
N ASP A 193 2.57 15.91 -22.99
CA ASP A 193 1.66 15.76 -24.12
C ASP A 193 0.89 17.04 -24.42
N LEU A 194 0.27 17.67 -23.41
CA LEU A 194 -0.49 18.91 -23.61
C LEU A 194 0.40 20.10 -23.96
N SER A 195 1.66 20.07 -23.58
CA SER A 195 2.65 21.10 -23.92
C SER A 195 3.23 20.95 -25.34
N THR A 196 3.00 19.79 -25.98
CA THR A 196 3.49 19.53 -27.34
C THR A 196 2.72 20.36 -28.34
N PRO A 197 3.39 21.20 -29.17
CA PRO A 197 2.70 22.05 -30.17
C PRO A 197 2.08 21.20 -31.29
N SER A 198 1.10 21.80 -31.98
CA SER A 198 0.46 21.26 -33.21
C SER A 198 -0.27 19.90 -33.01
N ARG A 199 -0.71 19.58 -31.81
CA ARG A 199 -1.55 18.38 -31.56
C ARG A 199 -2.94 18.59 -32.14
N THR A 200 -3.51 17.49 -32.63
CA THR A 200 -4.90 17.46 -33.11
C THR A 200 -5.87 17.44 -31.92
N SER A 201 -7.13 17.81 -32.19
CA SER A 201 -8.18 17.72 -31.14
C SER A 201 -8.37 16.29 -30.63
N GLN A 202 -8.20 15.29 -31.47
CA GLN A 202 -8.28 13.87 -31.08
C GLN A 202 -7.14 13.47 -30.14
N GLN A 203 -5.93 13.91 -30.41
CA GLN A 203 -4.78 13.68 -29.52
C GLN A 203 -4.96 14.37 -28.17
N VAL A 204 -5.48 15.60 -28.15
CA VAL A 204 -5.81 16.29 -26.89
C VAL A 204 -6.89 15.55 -26.11
N GLN A 205 -7.96 15.10 -26.77
CA GLN A 205 -9.00 14.29 -26.15
C GLN A 205 -8.45 12.99 -25.57
N GLN A 206 -7.55 12.31 -26.31
CA GLN A 206 -6.90 11.09 -25.84
C GLN A 206 -6.07 11.35 -24.57
N THR A 207 -5.26 12.41 -24.57
CA THR A 207 -4.45 12.78 -23.39
C THR A 207 -5.31 13.12 -22.18
N VAL A 208 -6.39 13.89 -22.39
CA VAL A 208 -7.32 14.22 -21.31
C VAL A 208 -8.02 12.95 -20.77
N ALA A 209 -8.47 12.07 -21.66
CA ALA A 209 -9.09 10.80 -21.27
C ALA A 209 -8.15 9.93 -20.43
N TYR A 210 -6.88 9.84 -20.82
CA TYR A 210 -5.85 9.12 -20.07
C TYR A 210 -5.57 9.79 -18.72
N GLY A 211 -5.32 11.11 -18.72
CA GLY A 211 -5.03 11.85 -17.50
C GLY A 211 -6.13 11.70 -16.43
N VAL A 212 -7.40 11.83 -16.84
CA VAL A 212 -8.54 11.65 -15.93
C VAL A 212 -8.59 10.21 -15.42
N ARG A 213 -8.47 9.22 -16.31
CA ARG A 213 -8.47 7.80 -15.96
C ARG A 213 -7.37 7.47 -14.94
N ASP A 214 -6.15 7.92 -15.20
CA ASP A 214 -4.96 7.60 -14.40
C ASP A 214 -5.00 8.31 -13.03
N LEU A 215 -5.55 9.52 -12.98
CA LEU A 215 -5.81 10.21 -11.72
C LEU A 215 -6.91 9.51 -10.90
N ASP A 216 -8.02 9.08 -11.53
CA ASP A 216 -9.07 8.33 -10.85
C ASP A 216 -8.53 7.03 -10.23
N SER A 217 -7.72 6.30 -10.97
CA SER A 217 -7.05 5.09 -10.49
C SER A 217 -6.10 5.38 -9.31
N SER A 218 -5.33 6.45 -9.41
CA SER A 218 -4.41 6.89 -8.37
C SER A 218 -5.15 7.30 -7.10
N ILE A 219 -6.26 8.02 -7.21
CA ILE A 219 -7.11 8.39 -6.08
C ILE A 219 -7.68 7.13 -5.41
N THR A 220 -8.15 6.17 -6.21
CA THR A 220 -8.64 4.88 -5.72
C THR A 220 -7.56 4.13 -4.94
N ARG A 221 -6.32 4.11 -5.43
CA ARG A 221 -5.19 3.49 -4.74
C ARG A 221 -4.89 4.19 -3.41
N ILE A 222 -4.86 5.53 -3.39
CA ILE A 222 -4.64 6.31 -2.17
C ILE A 222 -5.73 6.02 -1.13
N GLN A 223 -7.00 5.89 -1.55
CA GLN A 223 -8.09 5.53 -0.66
C GLN A 223 -7.93 4.12 -0.08
N ALA A 224 -7.49 3.16 -0.90
CA ALA A 224 -7.17 1.80 -0.43
C ALA A 224 -6.04 1.81 0.62
N VAL A 225 -4.94 2.53 0.34
CA VAL A 225 -3.83 2.69 1.30
C VAL A 225 -4.30 3.37 2.59
N ARG A 226 -5.20 4.35 2.50
CA ARG A 226 -5.80 4.97 3.69
C ARG A 226 -6.61 3.97 4.52
N ALA A 227 -7.34 3.06 3.89
CA ALA A 227 -8.05 1.99 4.59
C ALA A 227 -7.07 0.99 5.25
N GLU A 228 -6.00 0.61 4.55
CA GLU A 228 -4.91 -0.21 5.10
C GLU A 228 -4.28 0.44 6.35
N VAL A 229 -4.02 1.76 6.31
CA VAL A 229 -3.52 2.51 7.48
C VAL A 229 -4.52 2.46 8.64
N GLY A 230 -5.82 2.60 8.36
CA GLY A 230 -6.86 2.48 9.38
C GLY A 230 -6.88 1.10 10.05
N GLU A 231 -6.69 0.03 9.27
CA GLU A 231 -6.54 -1.32 9.81
C GLU A 231 -5.30 -1.44 10.71
N VAL A 232 -4.15 -0.94 10.27
CA VAL A 232 -2.91 -0.94 11.06
C VAL A 232 -3.08 -0.19 12.37
N MET A 233 -3.79 0.95 12.37
CA MET A 233 -4.10 1.69 13.60
C MET A 233 -4.93 0.86 14.58
N ASN A 234 -5.99 0.19 14.11
CA ASN A 234 -6.80 -0.69 14.94
C ASN A 234 -5.98 -1.87 15.51
N ARG A 235 -5.06 -2.43 14.72
CA ARG A 235 -4.14 -3.48 15.17
C ARG A 235 -3.19 -2.95 16.24
N THR A 236 -2.67 -1.74 16.06
CA THR A 236 -1.78 -1.08 17.02
C THR A 236 -2.48 -0.85 18.36
N ASP A 237 -3.73 -0.38 18.35
CA ASP A 237 -4.54 -0.21 19.57
C ASP A 237 -4.77 -1.56 20.27
N GLY A 238 -4.98 -2.63 19.50
CA GLY A 238 -5.07 -4.00 20.02
C GLY A 238 -3.77 -4.48 20.68
N VAL A 239 -2.62 -4.19 20.08
CA VAL A 239 -1.29 -4.51 20.65
C VAL A 239 -1.08 -3.74 21.95
N GLU A 240 -1.38 -2.44 21.98
CA GLU A 240 -1.24 -1.59 23.17
C GLU A 240 -2.11 -2.10 24.32
N SER A 241 -3.36 -2.49 24.03
CA SER A 241 -4.27 -3.07 25.01
C SER A 241 -3.72 -4.39 25.60
N ARG A 242 -3.15 -5.27 24.77
CA ARG A 242 -2.51 -6.51 25.21
C ARG A 242 -1.26 -6.27 26.08
N ILE A 243 -0.43 -5.30 25.67
CA ILE A 243 0.77 -4.91 26.45
C ILE A 243 0.34 -4.35 27.80
N SER A 244 -0.67 -3.50 27.86
CA SER A 244 -1.19 -2.90 29.08
C SER A 244 -1.75 -3.97 30.02
N ALA A 245 -2.51 -4.94 29.52
CA ALA A 245 -3.01 -6.07 30.30
C ALA A 245 -1.87 -6.96 30.81
N SER A 246 -0.87 -7.26 29.97
CA SER A 246 0.30 -8.04 30.39
C SER A 246 1.12 -7.33 31.46
N LYS A 247 1.29 -6.01 31.33
CA LYS A 247 1.97 -5.20 32.35
C LYS A 247 1.23 -5.23 33.69
N LEU A 248 -0.11 -5.11 33.65
CA LEU A 248 -0.92 -5.18 34.87
C LEU A 248 -0.82 -6.56 35.53
N ASN A 249 -0.89 -7.64 34.76
CA ASN A 249 -0.71 -9.00 35.26
C ASN A 249 0.67 -9.18 35.90
N ALA A 250 1.73 -8.75 35.22
CA ALA A 250 3.09 -8.82 35.75
C ALA A 250 3.27 -8.00 37.06
N GLN A 251 2.62 -6.82 37.14
CA GLN A 251 2.60 -6.02 38.38
C GLN A 251 1.85 -6.73 39.50
N THR A 252 0.74 -7.38 39.20
CA THR A 252 -0.04 -8.15 40.18
C THR A 252 0.75 -9.36 40.67
N GLU A 253 1.39 -10.11 39.76
CA GLU A 253 2.26 -11.24 40.13
C GLU A 253 3.45 -10.79 40.98
N LYS A 254 4.07 -9.65 40.62
CA LYS A 254 5.13 -9.05 41.41
C LYS A 254 4.65 -8.67 42.80
N SER A 255 3.49 -8.00 42.94
CA SER A 255 2.89 -7.64 44.21
C SER A 255 2.59 -8.87 45.05
N ASN A 256 2.00 -9.93 44.46
CA ASN A 256 1.74 -11.19 45.14
C ASN A 256 3.00 -11.92 45.65
N ALA A 257 4.14 -11.72 44.95
CA ALA A 257 5.42 -12.32 45.29
C ALA A 257 6.23 -11.51 46.31
N GLU A 258 6.16 -10.19 46.26
CA GLU A 258 6.98 -9.27 47.06
C GLU A 258 6.24 -8.68 48.26
N ASP A 259 4.92 -8.50 48.16
CA ASP A 259 4.15 -7.85 49.23
C ASP A 259 3.93 -8.83 50.39
N LEU A 260 4.32 -8.40 51.57
CA LEU A 260 4.06 -9.15 52.81
C LEU A 260 2.57 -9.20 53.08
N ASP A 261 2.04 -10.38 53.34
CA ASP A 261 0.68 -10.53 53.90
C ASP A 261 0.64 -9.85 55.26
N MET A 262 0.22 -8.57 55.30
CA MET A 262 0.19 -7.76 56.52
C MET A 262 -0.63 -8.39 57.60
N VAL A 263 -1.69 -9.15 57.26
CA VAL A 263 -2.54 -9.83 58.24
C VAL A 263 -1.80 -11.00 58.87
N ALA A 264 -1.14 -11.83 58.05
CA ALA A 264 -0.29 -12.90 58.55
C ALA A 264 0.91 -12.36 59.34
N GLY A 265 1.60 -11.34 58.78
CA GLY A 265 2.75 -10.68 59.46
C GLY A 265 2.40 -10.07 60.81
N VAL A 266 1.29 -9.36 60.93
CA VAL A 266 0.81 -8.79 62.21
C VAL A 266 0.38 -9.90 63.19
N SER A 267 -0.30 -10.96 62.70
CA SER A 267 -0.69 -12.08 63.54
C SER A 267 0.51 -12.83 64.08
N GLU A 268 1.53 -13.07 63.29
CA GLU A 268 2.78 -13.71 63.72
C GLU A 268 3.55 -12.82 64.69
N PHE A 269 3.64 -11.52 64.43
CA PHE A 269 4.29 -10.55 65.36
C PHE A 269 3.56 -10.53 66.73
N GLN A 270 2.20 -10.51 66.74
CA GLN A 270 1.44 -10.55 67.98
C GLN A 270 1.63 -11.86 68.71
N GLY A 271 1.69 -13.00 68.01
CA GLY A 271 2.01 -14.32 68.57
C GLY A 271 3.38 -14.35 69.21
N GLN A 272 4.41 -13.82 68.55
CA GLN A 272 5.76 -13.71 69.07
C GLN A 272 5.83 -12.80 70.32
N GLN A 273 5.12 -11.67 70.30
CA GLN A 273 5.04 -10.74 71.41
C GLN A 273 4.35 -11.37 72.63
N ALA A 274 3.26 -12.12 72.41
CA ALA A 274 2.57 -12.88 73.48
C ALA A 274 3.50 -13.96 74.03
N GLY A 275 4.18 -14.72 73.19
CA GLY A 275 5.16 -15.73 73.60
C GLY A 275 6.33 -15.12 74.40
N TYR A 276 6.87 -14.00 73.99
CA TYR A 276 7.93 -13.27 74.73
C TYR A 276 7.45 -12.82 76.12
N ASN A 277 6.25 -12.24 76.21
CA ASN A 277 5.67 -11.84 77.49
C ASN A 277 5.41 -13.05 78.44
N ALA A 278 4.91 -14.15 77.85
CA ALA A 278 4.73 -15.41 78.65
C ALA A 278 6.07 -15.97 79.16
N ALA A 279 7.13 -15.92 78.31
CA ALA A 279 8.45 -16.36 78.70
C ALA A 279 9.05 -15.47 79.82
N LEU A 280 8.87 -14.14 79.74
CA LEU A 280 9.25 -13.24 80.83
C LEU A 280 8.51 -13.51 82.15
N GLN A 281 7.20 -13.79 82.10
CA GLN A 281 6.41 -14.15 83.25
C GLN A 281 6.89 -15.47 83.87
N ALA A 282 7.06 -16.50 83.00
CA ALA A 282 7.61 -17.77 83.45
C ALA A 282 9.00 -17.63 84.09
N TYR A 283 9.90 -16.87 83.48
CA TYR A 283 11.21 -16.59 84.03
C TYR A 283 11.13 -15.89 85.40
N SER A 284 10.26 -14.90 85.57
CA SER A 284 10.04 -14.22 86.84
C SER A 284 9.45 -15.14 87.92
N MET A 285 8.56 -16.07 87.56
CA MET A 285 8.03 -17.10 88.47
C MET A 285 9.12 -18.08 88.94
N VAL A 286 9.93 -18.54 87.99
CA VAL A 286 11.05 -19.44 88.31
C VAL A 286 12.08 -18.75 89.24
N GLN A 287 12.40 -17.51 89.01
CA GLN A 287 13.28 -16.73 89.89
C GLN A 287 12.70 -16.57 91.32
N ARG A 288 11.40 -16.37 91.44
CA ARG A 288 10.79 -16.25 92.75
C ARG A 288 10.69 -17.65 93.50
N MET A 289 10.48 -18.71 92.75
CA MET A 289 10.46 -20.04 93.33
C MET A 289 11.83 -20.49 93.84
N THR A 290 12.90 -20.20 93.15
CA THR A 290 14.21 -20.57 93.60
C THR A 290 14.65 -19.79 94.88
N LEU A 291 14.20 -18.55 95.10
CA LEU A 291 14.47 -17.77 96.28
C LEU A 291 13.74 -18.22 97.51
N PHE A 292 12.51 -18.68 97.34
CA PHE A 292 11.64 -19.15 98.45
C PHE A 292 11.97 -20.59 98.95
N GLN A 293 12.47 -21.43 98.00
CA GLN A 293 12.88 -22.81 98.41
C GLN A 293 14.26 -22.83 99.18
N TYR A 294 15.08 -21.80 98.98
CA TYR A 294 16.39 -21.70 99.63
C TYR A 294 16.35 -21.08 101.04
N LEU A 295 15.22 -20.43 101.40
CA LEU A 295 15.06 -19.78 102.77
C LEU A 295 14.24 -20.68 103.77
N ASN A 296 13.87 -21.84 103.39
CA ASN A 296 13.14 -22.80 104.30
C ASN A 296 13.89 -24.09 104.52
N MET A 297 15.26 -24.02 104.59
CA MET A 297 16.03 -25.07 105.17
C MET A 297 16.79 -24.55 106.39
#